data_584a017c23fbb56a75501e460f1a86ae
#
_entry.id   584a017c23fbb56a75501e460f1a86ae
#
_cell.length_a   1.000
_cell.length_b   1.000
_cell.length_c   1.000
_cell.angle_alpha   90.00
_cell.angle_beta   90.00
_cell.angle_gamma   90.00
#
_symmetry.space_group_name_H-M   'P 1'
#
loop_
_entity.id
_entity.type
_entity.pdbx_description
1 polymer ?
#
loop_
_entity_poly.entity_id
_entity_poly.type
_entity_poly.pdbx_seq_one_letter_code
_entity_poly.pdbx_strand_id
1 'polypeptide(L)'
;MENYFKETADTYRIEMAFLYGSWARGYPKETSDVDIAIVFSETDDEDKVFRKITDITLSFMGRIKLEVNIIPVFLDFRKPMLYYNAMVLGIPVFIRDQNRYAALLDEAIFQMEDFSIFGTRWQLEIVEKRLEALSIHFEPVLEKFIEEIESFCRFLRNHS
;
A
#
# COMPACT_ATOMS: atom_id res chain seq x y z
N MET A 1 -5.25 -11.44 -21.66
CA MET A 1 -4.88 -11.66 -20.25
C MET A 1 -5.68 -12.80 -19.64
N GLU A 2 -6.98 -12.72 -19.60
CA GLU A 2 -7.86 -13.77 -19.05
C GLU A 2 -7.58 -15.18 -19.62
N ASN A 3 -7.46 -15.31 -20.94
CA ASN A 3 -7.17 -16.60 -21.59
C ASN A 3 -5.84 -17.22 -21.13
N TYR A 4 -4.81 -16.40 -20.88
CA TYR A 4 -3.54 -16.88 -20.38
C TYR A 4 -3.68 -17.53 -19.00
N PHE A 5 -4.37 -16.87 -18.09
CA PHE A 5 -4.57 -17.44 -16.74
C PHE A 5 -5.48 -18.65 -16.75
N LYS A 6 -6.51 -18.69 -17.61
CA LYS A 6 -7.33 -19.91 -17.80
C LYS A 6 -6.52 -21.11 -18.27
N GLU A 7 -5.58 -20.90 -19.20
CA GLU A 7 -4.72 -21.97 -19.75
C GLU A 7 -3.67 -22.46 -18.74
N THR A 8 -3.17 -21.57 -17.89
CA THR A 8 -2.03 -21.85 -17.01
C THR A 8 -2.41 -22.10 -15.54
N ALA A 9 -3.65 -21.83 -15.18
CA ALA A 9 -4.13 -21.91 -13.81
C ALA A 9 -3.91 -23.27 -13.15
N ASP A 10 -4.16 -24.36 -13.88
CA ASP A 10 -3.98 -25.73 -13.36
C ASP A 10 -2.50 -26.09 -13.20
N THR A 11 -1.66 -25.68 -14.16
CA THR A 11 -0.22 -25.94 -14.15
C THR A 11 0.46 -25.30 -12.94
N TYR A 12 0.12 -24.05 -12.64
CA TYR A 12 0.73 -23.30 -11.54
C TYR A 12 -0.10 -23.31 -10.26
N ARG A 13 -1.28 -23.96 -10.28
CA ARG A 13 -2.24 -23.98 -9.15
C ARG A 13 -2.68 -22.58 -8.76
N ILE A 14 -3.03 -21.76 -9.74
CA ILE A 14 -3.55 -20.42 -9.54
C ILE A 14 -5.02 -20.50 -9.16
N GLU A 15 -5.41 -19.84 -8.09
CA GLU A 15 -6.81 -19.65 -7.69
C GLU A 15 -7.42 -18.38 -8.24
N MET A 16 -6.66 -17.29 -8.15
CA MET A 16 -7.11 -15.98 -8.60
C MET A 16 -5.94 -15.18 -9.14
N ALA A 17 -6.23 -14.31 -10.09
CA ALA A 17 -5.30 -13.33 -10.61
C ALA A 17 -6.01 -11.98 -10.79
N PHE A 18 -5.34 -10.90 -10.41
CA PHE A 18 -5.86 -9.53 -10.43
C PHE A 18 -4.90 -8.62 -11.17
N LEU A 19 -5.43 -7.83 -12.09
CA LEU A 19 -4.71 -6.68 -12.64
C LEU A 19 -4.88 -5.51 -11.68
N TYR A 20 -3.78 -4.86 -11.29
CA TYR A 20 -3.84 -3.69 -10.43
C TYR A 20 -2.91 -2.56 -10.93
N GLY A 21 -2.68 -1.52 -10.14
CA GLY A 21 -1.82 -0.42 -10.55
C GLY A 21 -2.43 0.49 -11.64
N SER A 22 -1.56 1.08 -12.46
CA SER A 22 -1.95 2.09 -13.46
C SER A 22 -2.84 1.54 -14.56
N TRP A 23 -2.62 0.30 -14.98
CA TRP A 23 -3.42 -0.37 -16.00
C TRP A 23 -4.85 -0.64 -15.54
N ALA A 24 -5.05 -1.06 -14.30
CA ALA A 24 -6.39 -1.28 -13.76
C ALA A 24 -7.16 0.04 -13.58
N ARG A 25 -6.45 1.12 -13.32
CA ARG A 25 -7.04 2.45 -13.13
C ARG A 25 -7.31 3.21 -14.43
N GLY A 26 -6.91 2.66 -15.58
CA GLY A 26 -7.19 3.24 -16.90
C GLY A 26 -6.26 4.38 -17.35
N TYR A 27 -5.13 4.60 -16.67
CA TYR A 27 -4.14 5.63 -17.05
C TYR A 27 -2.69 5.12 -17.07
N PRO A 28 -2.39 4.04 -17.80
CA PRO A 28 -1.02 3.61 -17.97
C PRO A 28 -0.23 4.63 -18.79
N LYS A 29 1.04 4.84 -18.45
CA LYS A 29 2.01 5.53 -19.28
C LYS A 29 2.65 4.54 -20.25
N GLU A 30 3.33 5.02 -21.28
CA GLU A 30 4.05 4.16 -22.24
C GLU A 30 5.08 3.24 -21.58
N THR A 31 5.65 3.69 -20.45
CA THR A 31 6.64 2.94 -19.66
C THR A 31 6.04 2.22 -18.44
N SER A 32 4.71 2.13 -18.35
CA SER A 32 4.07 1.48 -17.20
C SER A 32 4.12 -0.02 -17.33
N ASP A 33 4.63 -0.68 -16.28
CA ASP A 33 4.58 -2.13 -16.12
C ASP A 33 3.14 -2.61 -15.95
N VAL A 34 2.88 -3.84 -16.31
CA VAL A 34 1.62 -4.52 -16.03
C VAL A 34 1.72 -5.19 -14.66
N ASP A 35 1.03 -4.65 -13.68
CA ASP A 35 1.03 -5.16 -12.31
C ASP A 35 -0.04 -6.24 -12.12
N ILE A 36 0.36 -7.42 -11.68
CA ILE A 36 -0.53 -8.57 -11.46
C ILE A 36 -0.31 -9.14 -10.07
N ALA A 37 -1.39 -9.41 -9.35
CA ALA A 37 -1.38 -10.12 -8.09
C ALA A 37 -1.96 -11.52 -8.29
N ILE A 38 -1.31 -12.56 -7.75
CA ILE A 38 -1.74 -13.95 -7.89
C ILE A 38 -1.94 -14.57 -6.51
N VAL A 39 -3.10 -15.21 -6.33
CA VAL A 39 -3.41 -16.11 -5.23
C VAL A 39 -3.20 -17.55 -5.71
N PHE A 40 -2.36 -18.31 -5.00
CA PHE A 40 -2.15 -19.73 -5.27
C PHE A 40 -3.03 -20.60 -4.37
N SER A 41 -3.41 -21.80 -4.85
CA SER A 41 -4.32 -22.71 -4.12
C SER A 41 -3.66 -23.42 -2.93
N GLU A 42 -2.34 -23.42 -2.86
CA GLU A 42 -1.59 -24.07 -1.79
C GLU A 42 -0.65 -23.08 -1.12
N THR A 43 -0.43 -23.30 0.17
CA THR A 43 0.63 -22.63 0.94
C THR A 43 1.97 -23.28 0.55
N ASP A 44 2.46 -22.96 -0.63
CA ASP A 44 3.79 -23.38 -1.05
C ASP A 44 4.84 -22.64 -0.22
N ASP A 45 5.99 -23.28 -0.05
CA ASP A 45 7.21 -22.65 0.41
C ASP A 45 7.54 -21.42 -0.46
N GLU A 46 8.05 -20.36 0.15
CA GLU A 46 8.34 -19.08 -0.53
C GLU A 46 9.24 -19.29 -1.77
N ASP A 47 10.19 -20.21 -1.70
CA ASP A 47 11.07 -20.54 -2.83
C ASP A 47 10.30 -21.14 -4.02
N LYS A 48 9.30 -21.96 -3.76
CA LYS A 48 8.45 -22.52 -4.81
C LYS A 48 7.54 -21.47 -5.42
N VAL A 49 6.97 -20.60 -4.59
CA VAL A 49 6.16 -19.46 -5.05
C VAL A 49 7.01 -18.55 -5.93
N PHE A 50 8.23 -18.21 -5.51
CA PHE A 50 9.15 -17.39 -6.29
C PHE A 50 9.46 -18.00 -7.67
N ARG A 51 9.74 -19.30 -7.75
CA ARG A 51 9.97 -19.98 -9.05
C ARG A 51 8.74 -19.90 -9.94
N LYS A 52 7.54 -20.21 -9.41
CA LYS A 52 6.29 -20.09 -10.16
C LYS A 52 6.08 -18.69 -10.72
N ILE A 53 6.29 -17.66 -9.90
CA ILE A 53 6.18 -16.27 -10.31
C ILE A 53 7.17 -15.94 -11.43
N THR A 54 8.41 -16.37 -11.30
CA THR A 54 9.43 -16.15 -12.33
C THR A 54 9.01 -16.77 -13.66
N ASP A 55 8.57 -18.03 -13.65
CA ASP A 55 8.12 -18.74 -14.85
C ASP A 55 6.90 -18.08 -15.48
N ILE A 56 5.91 -17.69 -14.66
CA ILE A 56 4.71 -16.99 -15.12
C ILE A 56 5.09 -15.64 -15.73
N THR A 57 5.94 -14.87 -15.06
CA THR A 57 6.39 -13.56 -15.53
C THR A 57 7.03 -13.66 -16.90
N LEU A 58 8.02 -14.54 -17.07
CA LEU A 58 8.73 -14.74 -18.33
C LEU A 58 7.79 -15.19 -19.45
N SER A 59 6.92 -16.17 -19.17
CA SER A 59 5.94 -16.67 -20.12
C SER A 59 4.93 -15.61 -20.54
N PHE A 60 4.44 -14.80 -19.58
CA PHE A 60 3.45 -13.77 -19.84
C PHE A 60 4.04 -12.56 -20.56
N MET A 61 5.24 -12.09 -20.19
CA MET A 61 5.98 -11.05 -20.91
C MET A 61 6.20 -11.41 -22.37
N GLY A 62 6.52 -12.69 -22.66
CA GLY A 62 6.68 -13.19 -24.02
C GLY A 62 5.41 -13.05 -24.86
N ARG A 63 4.22 -13.14 -24.25
CA ARG A 63 2.93 -13.00 -24.94
C ARG A 63 2.50 -11.56 -25.16
N ILE A 64 2.66 -10.68 -24.15
CA ILE A 64 2.12 -9.31 -24.21
C ILE A 64 3.15 -8.27 -24.68
N LYS A 65 4.44 -8.61 -24.67
CA LYS A 65 5.58 -7.73 -25.03
C LYS A 65 5.64 -6.43 -24.23
N LEU A 66 5.23 -6.50 -22.98
CA LEU A 66 5.30 -5.43 -21.98
C LEU A 66 6.05 -5.94 -20.74
N GLU A 67 6.61 -5.03 -19.97
CA GLU A 67 7.12 -5.37 -18.65
C GLU A 67 5.99 -5.78 -17.72
N VAL A 68 6.24 -6.83 -16.93
CA VAL A 68 5.23 -7.42 -16.04
C VAL A 68 5.82 -7.55 -14.64
N ASN A 69 5.12 -7.02 -13.67
CA ASN A 69 5.43 -7.18 -12.27
C ASN A 69 4.37 -8.09 -11.63
N ILE A 70 4.78 -9.25 -11.13
CA ILE A 70 3.87 -10.21 -10.50
C ILE A 70 4.20 -10.32 -9.02
N ILE A 71 3.19 -10.16 -8.18
CA ILE A 71 3.28 -10.35 -6.74
C ILE A 71 2.42 -11.52 -6.28
N PRO A 72 2.90 -12.34 -5.32
CA PRO A 72 2.05 -13.30 -4.63
C PRO A 72 1.20 -12.61 -3.57
N VAL A 73 -0.04 -13.04 -3.43
CA VAL A 73 -0.89 -12.73 -2.29
C VAL A 73 -0.79 -13.89 -1.31
N PHE A 74 -0.21 -13.64 -0.14
CA PHE A 74 -0.15 -14.62 0.94
C PHE A 74 -1.36 -14.46 1.85
N LEU A 75 -1.90 -15.58 2.32
CA LEU A 75 -3.12 -15.61 3.15
C LEU A 75 -2.92 -15.10 4.59
N ASP A 76 -1.68 -14.85 5.00
CA ASP A 76 -1.34 -14.18 6.25
C ASP A 76 -1.46 -12.64 6.19
N PHE A 77 -1.88 -12.11 5.05
CA PHE A 77 -2.10 -10.70 4.78
C PHE A 77 -0.97 -9.76 5.22
N ARG A 78 0.29 -10.24 5.18
CA ARG A 78 1.50 -9.50 5.59
C ARG A 78 1.71 -8.13 4.91
N LYS A 79 0.95 -7.82 3.87
CA LYS A 79 0.99 -6.54 3.13
C LYS A 79 -0.43 -6.01 2.88
N PRO A 80 -1.18 -5.59 3.91
CA PRO A 80 -2.61 -5.26 3.79
C PRO A 80 -2.92 -4.22 2.72
N MET A 81 -2.19 -3.11 2.70
CA MET A 81 -2.39 -2.03 1.71
C MET A 81 -2.19 -2.52 0.27
N LEU A 82 -1.16 -3.34 0.03
CA LEU A 82 -0.87 -3.87 -1.31
C LEU A 82 -1.97 -4.84 -1.76
N TYR A 83 -2.39 -5.73 -0.87
CA TYR A 83 -3.43 -6.72 -1.16
C TYR A 83 -4.80 -6.06 -1.34
N TYR A 84 -5.14 -5.07 -0.54
CA TYR A 84 -6.33 -4.25 -0.76
C TYR A 84 -6.32 -3.57 -2.13
N ASN A 85 -5.21 -2.92 -2.52
CA ASN A 85 -5.09 -2.30 -3.84
C ASN A 85 -5.20 -3.31 -4.98
N ALA A 86 -4.68 -4.52 -4.81
CA ALA A 86 -4.72 -5.56 -5.84
C ALA A 86 -6.08 -6.23 -5.95
N MET A 87 -6.70 -6.60 -4.83
CA MET A 87 -7.89 -7.45 -4.82
C MET A 87 -9.19 -6.64 -4.79
N VAL A 88 -9.22 -5.51 -4.03
CA VAL A 88 -10.43 -4.70 -3.85
C VAL A 88 -10.52 -3.59 -4.90
N LEU A 89 -9.41 -2.88 -5.17
CA LEU A 89 -9.36 -1.81 -6.17
C LEU A 89 -8.89 -2.27 -7.55
N GLY A 90 -8.39 -3.49 -7.66
CA GLY A 90 -7.95 -4.09 -8.92
C GLY A 90 -9.09 -4.70 -9.73
N ILE A 91 -8.74 -5.22 -10.90
CA ILE A 91 -9.67 -5.89 -11.82
C ILE A 91 -9.38 -7.39 -11.77
N PRO A 92 -10.34 -8.23 -11.38
CA PRO A 92 -10.16 -9.67 -11.43
C PRO A 92 -10.02 -10.13 -12.89
N VAL A 93 -8.91 -10.79 -13.22
CA VAL A 93 -8.65 -11.36 -14.56
C VAL A 93 -8.80 -12.87 -14.60
N PHE A 94 -8.79 -13.52 -13.44
CA PHE A 94 -9.09 -14.93 -13.29
C PHE A 94 -9.58 -15.23 -11.88
N ILE A 95 -10.68 -15.96 -11.74
CA ILE A 95 -11.24 -16.43 -10.47
C ILE A 95 -11.66 -17.88 -10.68
N ARG A 96 -11.14 -18.80 -9.86
CA ARG A 96 -11.51 -20.22 -9.88
C ARG A 96 -12.77 -20.49 -9.06
N ASP A 97 -12.89 -19.88 -7.88
CA ASP A 97 -14.00 -20.05 -6.94
C ASP A 97 -14.50 -18.69 -6.46
N GLN A 98 -15.76 -18.38 -6.78
CA GLN A 98 -16.41 -17.11 -6.43
C GLN A 98 -16.65 -16.95 -4.93
N ASN A 99 -16.94 -18.05 -4.21
CA ASN A 99 -17.18 -17.98 -2.76
C ASN A 99 -15.88 -17.67 -2.02
N ARG A 100 -14.79 -18.30 -2.46
CA ARG A 100 -13.47 -18.03 -1.90
C ARG A 100 -12.98 -16.61 -2.24
N TYR A 101 -13.31 -16.14 -3.43
CA TYR A 101 -13.04 -14.75 -3.83
C TYR A 101 -13.74 -13.75 -2.90
N ALA A 102 -15.04 -13.94 -2.65
CA ALA A 102 -15.80 -13.08 -1.74
C ALA A 102 -15.18 -13.09 -0.33
N ALA A 103 -14.86 -14.26 0.21
CA ALA A 103 -14.24 -14.37 1.53
C ALA A 103 -12.87 -13.68 1.62
N LEU A 104 -12.04 -13.76 0.57
CA LEU A 104 -10.75 -13.08 0.54
C LEU A 104 -10.88 -11.57 0.36
N LEU A 105 -11.90 -11.09 -0.35
CA LEU A 105 -12.21 -9.66 -0.42
C LEU A 105 -12.59 -9.09 0.94
N ASP A 106 -13.49 -9.78 1.67
CA ASP A 106 -13.90 -9.37 3.00
C ASP A 106 -12.69 -9.31 3.95
N GLU A 107 -11.81 -10.31 3.91
CA GLU A 107 -10.59 -10.34 4.70
C GLU A 107 -9.63 -9.18 4.32
N ALA A 108 -9.46 -8.90 3.01
CA ALA A 108 -8.59 -7.81 2.56
C ALA A 108 -9.11 -6.43 3.02
N ILE A 109 -10.43 -6.24 3.03
CA ILE A 109 -11.07 -5.02 3.54
C ILE A 109 -10.83 -4.90 5.04
N PHE A 110 -11.10 -5.97 5.81
CA PHE A 110 -10.93 -6.00 7.25
C PHE A 110 -9.48 -5.68 7.66
N GLN A 111 -8.51 -6.34 7.02
CA GLN A 111 -7.08 -6.13 7.29
C GLN A 111 -6.63 -4.70 6.94
N MET A 112 -7.21 -4.10 5.90
CA MET A 112 -6.91 -2.71 5.53
C MET A 112 -7.50 -1.72 6.53
N GLU A 113 -8.71 -1.97 7.05
CA GLU A 113 -9.33 -1.14 8.07
C GLU A 113 -8.51 -1.16 9.37
N ASP A 114 -8.12 -2.35 9.84
CA ASP A 114 -7.28 -2.51 11.04
C ASP A 114 -5.92 -1.81 10.87
N PHE A 115 -5.28 -1.99 9.72
CA PHE A 115 -4.03 -1.30 9.38
C PHE A 115 -4.20 0.22 9.34
N SER A 116 -5.32 0.73 8.83
CA SER A 116 -5.63 2.17 8.75
C SER A 116 -5.78 2.78 10.15
N ILE A 117 -6.47 2.09 11.05
CA ILE A 117 -6.64 2.52 12.45
C ILE A 117 -5.27 2.61 13.14
N PHE A 118 -4.44 1.59 13.00
CA PHE A 118 -3.08 1.59 13.55
C PHE A 118 -2.21 2.71 12.96
N GLY A 119 -2.23 2.88 11.65
CA GLY A 119 -1.48 3.92 10.94
C GLY A 119 -1.87 5.33 11.36
N THR A 120 -3.18 5.58 11.54
CA THR A 120 -3.70 6.87 12.01
C THR A 120 -3.25 7.16 13.44
N ARG A 121 -3.33 6.18 14.35
CA ARG A 121 -2.84 6.33 15.73
C ARG A 121 -1.35 6.66 15.79
N TRP A 122 -0.55 5.95 15.03
CA TRP A 122 0.90 6.18 14.95
C TRP A 122 1.23 7.57 14.39
N GLN A 123 0.51 8.02 13.36
CA GLN A 123 0.68 9.37 12.80
C GLN A 123 0.34 10.46 13.82
N LEU A 124 -0.77 10.30 14.56
CA LEU A 124 -1.16 11.23 15.62
C LEU A 124 -0.09 11.33 16.71
N GLU A 125 0.44 10.19 17.17
CA GLU A 125 1.51 10.17 18.18
C GLU A 125 2.79 10.89 17.72
N ILE A 126 3.16 10.73 16.42
CA ILE A 126 4.31 11.46 15.86
C ILE A 126 4.04 12.97 15.80
N VAL A 127 2.83 13.37 15.40
CA VAL A 127 2.45 14.80 15.34
C VAL A 127 2.46 15.40 16.74
N GLU A 128 1.88 14.72 17.73
CA GLU A 128 1.91 15.17 19.13
C GLU A 128 3.34 15.35 19.63
N LYS A 129 4.22 14.37 19.47
CA LYS A 129 5.63 14.47 19.86
C LYS A 129 6.36 15.62 19.15
N ARG A 130 6.04 15.88 17.87
CA ARG A 130 6.63 17.02 17.15
C ARG A 130 6.12 18.36 17.66
N LEU A 131 4.83 18.46 17.97
CA LEU A 131 4.24 19.68 18.54
C LEU A 131 4.81 19.97 19.92
N GLU A 132 4.96 18.95 20.78
CA GLU A 132 5.63 19.09 22.08
C GLU A 132 7.08 19.57 21.93
N ALA A 133 7.86 18.96 21.02
CA ALA A 133 9.24 19.37 20.76
C ALA A 133 9.34 20.81 20.22
N LEU A 134 8.39 21.26 19.39
CA LEU A 134 8.30 22.62 18.90
C LEU A 134 7.92 23.60 20.03
N SER A 135 6.96 23.23 20.88
CA SER A 135 6.55 24.03 22.05
C SER A 135 7.75 24.31 22.97
N ILE A 136 8.50 23.26 23.34
CA ILE A 136 9.70 23.37 24.15
C ILE A 136 10.76 24.28 23.50
N HIS A 137 10.84 24.29 22.16
CA HIS A 137 11.82 25.11 21.45
C HIS A 137 11.41 26.57 21.32
N PHE A 138 10.11 26.82 21.21
CA PHE A 138 9.57 28.19 21.07
C PHE A 138 9.32 28.90 22.38
N GLU A 139 9.11 28.19 23.48
CA GLU A 139 8.85 28.77 24.80
C GLU A 139 9.94 29.78 25.26
N PRO A 140 11.27 29.46 25.19
CA PRO A 140 12.32 30.40 25.54
C PRO A 140 12.39 31.63 24.61
N VAL A 141 12.01 31.46 23.33
CA VAL A 141 12.02 32.57 22.36
C VAL A 141 10.86 33.54 22.64
N LEU A 142 9.68 32.98 22.97
CA LEU A 142 8.50 33.75 23.36
C LEU A 142 8.74 34.53 24.68
N GLU A 143 9.31 33.88 25.69
CA GLU A 143 9.65 34.54 26.96
C GLU A 143 10.60 35.72 26.74
N LYS A 144 11.66 35.51 25.98
CA LYS A 144 12.61 36.58 25.64
C LYS A 144 11.95 37.73 24.89
N PHE A 145 11.07 37.46 23.96
CA PHE A 145 10.34 38.47 23.20
C PHE A 145 9.37 39.25 24.09
N ILE A 146 8.70 38.61 25.04
CA ILE A 146 7.83 39.25 26.01
C ILE A 146 8.65 40.19 26.93
N GLU A 147 9.81 39.74 27.43
CA GLU A 147 10.71 40.56 28.26
C GLU A 147 11.20 41.82 27.51
N GLU A 148 11.54 41.68 26.22
CA GLU A 148 11.95 42.82 25.39
C GLU A 148 10.82 43.85 25.21
N ILE A 149 9.59 43.40 24.96
CA ILE A 149 8.41 44.26 24.85
C ILE A 149 8.12 44.97 26.18
N GLU A 150 8.17 44.29 27.30
CA GLU A 150 7.95 44.86 28.62
C GLU A 150 9.02 45.91 28.99
N SER A 151 10.26 45.63 28.62
CA SER A 151 11.38 46.59 28.80
C SER A 151 11.17 47.84 27.97
N PHE A 152 10.75 47.71 26.72
CA PHE A 152 10.45 48.85 25.86
C PHE A 152 9.25 49.66 26.35
N CYS A 153 8.21 49.03 26.83
CA CYS A 153 7.05 49.70 27.44
C CYS A 153 7.42 50.44 28.72
N ARG A 154 8.36 49.93 29.53
CA ARG A 154 8.89 50.62 30.72
C ARG A 154 9.71 51.83 30.33
N PHE A 155 10.54 51.73 29.29
CA PHE A 155 11.32 52.83 28.76
C PHE A 155 10.43 54.01 28.31
N LEU A 156 9.37 53.71 27.54
CA LEU A 156 8.43 54.74 27.07
C LEU A 156 7.69 55.44 28.21
N ARG A 157 7.34 54.74 29.28
CA ARG A 157 6.68 55.32 30.47
C ARG A 157 7.54 56.25 31.27
N ASN A 158 8.86 56.04 31.27
CA ASN A 158 9.81 56.87 32.06
C ASN A 158 10.30 58.08 31.27
N HIS A 159 9.95 58.26 30.01
CA HIS A 159 10.40 59.36 29.16
C HIS A 159 9.23 60.16 28.56
N SER A 160 8.01 59.93 29.06
CA SER A 160 6.80 60.73 28.80
C SER A 160 6.39 61.49 30.04
#